data_156df423a22967ffb033dfdf2e995a6e
#
_entry.id   156df423a22967ffb033dfdf2e995a6e
#
_cell.length_a   1.000
_cell.length_b   1.000
_cell.length_c   1.000
_cell.angle_alpha   90.00
_cell.angle_beta   90.00
_cell.angle_gamma   90.00
#
_symmetry.space_group_name_H-M   'P 1'
#
loop_
_entity.id
_entity.type
_entity.pdbx_description
1 polymer ?
#
loop_
_entity_poly.entity_id
_entity_poly.type
_entity_poly.pdbx_seq_one_letter_code
_entity_poly.pdbx_strand_id
1 'polypeptide(L)'
;FIGLAECLKALVGKHHGESEEAQALGVKIVTLMRDCANDYSEHYQHNYSILATPAEGLSGRFTKYDRKQFGIIEGVTDRDYYTNSNHVPVYYKCSAMHKAQVEAPYHDLTRGGHIFYVEIDGDATHNPDVISGVVDMMDKYNMGYGSVNHNRNRCMDCGYENADSELEVCPKCGSTNIDKLQRITGYLVGTTDRWNHAKLAELNDRVTHINSNK
;
A
#
# COMPACT_ATOMS: atom_id res chain seq x y z
N PHE A 1 2.22 12.29 5.01
CA PHE A 1 3.49 12.16 4.26
C PHE A 1 3.40 11.06 3.21
N ILE A 2 4.31 11.07 2.24
CA ILE A 2 4.38 10.17 1.08
C ILE A 2 5.86 9.91 0.80
N GLY A 3 6.21 8.72 0.33
CA GLY A 3 7.55 8.44 -0.21
C GLY A 3 8.64 8.21 0.85
N LEU A 4 8.30 7.63 2.00
CA LEU A 4 9.33 7.29 3.00
C LEU A 4 10.35 6.30 2.41
N ALA A 5 9.91 5.31 1.64
CA ALA A 5 10.77 4.32 1.03
C ALA A 5 11.79 4.96 0.08
N GLU A 6 11.33 5.85 -0.79
CA GLU A 6 12.18 6.58 -1.74
C GLU A 6 13.11 7.58 -1.04
N CYS A 7 12.63 8.23 0.02
CA CYS A 7 13.45 9.10 0.87
C CYS A 7 14.64 8.31 1.46
N LEU A 8 14.37 7.15 2.05
CA LEU A 8 15.42 6.29 2.61
C LEU A 8 16.36 5.76 1.53
N LYS A 9 15.82 5.39 0.37
CA LYS A 9 16.62 4.97 -0.79
C LYS A 9 17.59 6.06 -1.22
N ALA A 10 17.14 7.32 -1.26
CA ALA A 10 17.99 8.46 -1.57
C ALA A 10 19.05 8.76 -0.50
N LEU A 11 18.73 8.56 0.79
CA LEU A 11 19.62 8.87 1.90
C LEU A 11 20.66 7.80 2.19
N VAL A 12 20.25 6.51 2.16
CA VAL A 12 21.10 5.38 2.59
C VAL A 12 21.17 4.24 1.57
N GLY A 13 20.63 4.43 0.37
CA GLY A 13 20.69 3.46 -0.72
C GLY A 13 19.73 2.28 -0.61
N LYS A 14 18.97 2.17 0.48
CA LYS A 14 18.00 1.10 0.74
C LYS A 14 16.75 1.64 1.38
N HIS A 15 15.59 1.04 1.11
CA HIS A 15 14.37 1.37 1.82
C HIS A 15 14.20 0.51 3.10
N HIS A 16 13.27 0.90 3.95
CA HIS A 16 13.05 0.30 5.29
C HIS A 16 12.66 -1.19 5.28
N GLY A 17 12.13 -1.72 4.17
CA GLY A 17 11.90 -3.17 4.01
C GLY A 17 13.16 -3.96 3.65
N GLU A 18 14.25 -3.30 3.23
CA GLU A 18 15.49 -3.95 2.78
C GLU A 18 16.57 -4.03 3.86
N SER A 19 16.56 -3.14 4.85
CA SER A 19 17.61 -3.10 5.86
C SER A 19 17.13 -2.53 7.20
N GLU A 20 17.69 -3.06 8.29
CA GLU A 20 17.41 -2.58 9.65
C GLU A 20 17.91 -1.15 9.88
N GLU A 21 19.02 -0.76 9.24
CA GLU A 21 19.54 0.62 9.31
C GLU A 21 18.56 1.61 8.67
N ALA A 22 18.04 1.30 7.47
CA ALA A 22 17.03 2.11 6.82
C ALA A 22 15.73 2.16 7.63
N GLN A 23 15.32 1.02 8.23
CA GLN A 23 14.17 0.97 9.11
C GLN A 23 14.34 1.87 10.33
N ALA A 24 15.48 1.79 11.02
CA ALA A 24 15.78 2.64 12.18
C ALA A 24 15.76 4.12 11.83
N LEU A 25 16.34 4.50 10.67
CA LEU A 25 16.31 5.87 10.17
C LEU A 25 14.87 6.30 9.84
N GLY A 26 14.08 5.45 9.19
CA GLY A 26 12.67 5.73 8.86
C GLY A 26 11.83 5.99 10.11
N VAL A 27 11.94 5.14 11.12
CA VAL A 27 11.26 5.31 12.42
C VAL A 27 11.70 6.64 13.06
N LYS A 28 13.00 6.97 13.05
CA LYS A 28 13.52 8.23 13.59
C LYS A 28 12.93 9.46 12.87
N ILE A 29 12.84 9.43 11.53
CA ILE A 29 12.25 10.51 10.75
C ILE A 29 10.79 10.73 11.13
N VAL A 30 9.98 9.66 11.13
CA VAL A 30 8.54 9.78 11.43
C VAL A 30 8.30 10.13 12.91
N THR A 31 9.16 9.65 13.82
CA THR A 31 9.13 10.07 15.24
C THR A 31 9.35 11.59 15.36
N LEU A 32 10.37 12.12 14.68
CA LEU A 32 10.62 13.56 14.70
C LEU A 32 9.41 14.36 14.16
N MET A 33 8.80 13.89 13.07
CA MET A 33 7.59 14.53 12.53
C MET A 33 6.45 14.52 13.54
N ARG A 34 6.22 13.39 14.25
CA ARG A 34 5.21 13.27 15.28
C ARG A 34 5.50 14.23 16.45
N ASP A 35 6.75 14.31 16.90
CA ASP A 35 7.14 15.17 18.01
C ASP A 35 6.94 16.65 17.65
N CYS A 36 7.33 17.08 16.45
CA CYS A 36 7.03 18.43 15.94
C CYS A 36 5.52 18.72 15.90
N ALA A 37 4.68 17.74 15.49
CA ALA A 37 3.24 17.92 15.49
C ALA A 37 2.67 18.07 16.91
N ASN A 38 3.21 17.33 17.88
CA ASN A 38 2.84 17.48 19.28
C ASN A 38 3.23 18.86 19.84
N ASP A 39 4.46 19.31 19.57
CA ASP A 39 4.94 20.64 19.98
C ASP A 39 4.07 21.76 19.37
N TYR A 40 3.66 21.63 18.13
CA TYR A 40 2.73 22.57 17.48
C TYR A 40 1.34 22.53 18.12
N SER A 41 0.85 21.34 18.48
CA SER A 41 -0.43 21.21 19.17
C SER A 41 -0.41 21.94 20.50
N GLU A 42 0.68 21.81 21.25
CA GLU A 42 0.87 22.47 22.54
C GLU A 42 1.05 23.98 22.37
N HIS A 43 1.91 24.42 21.43
CA HIS A 43 2.20 25.82 21.22
C HIS A 43 1.00 26.63 20.68
N TYR A 44 0.31 26.09 19.68
CA TYR A 44 -0.80 26.80 19.02
C TYR A 44 -2.17 26.48 19.61
N GLN A 45 -2.26 25.57 20.58
CA GLN A 45 -3.52 25.10 21.19
C GLN A 45 -4.51 24.56 20.12
N HIS A 46 -3.97 23.92 19.09
CA HIS A 46 -4.71 23.25 18.03
C HIS A 46 -4.31 21.78 17.98
N ASN A 47 -5.13 20.95 17.36
CA ASN A 47 -4.86 19.53 17.23
C ASN A 47 -4.10 19.25 15.93
N TYR A 48 -2.80 18.98 16.01
CA TYR A 48 -1.97 18.54 14.89
C TYR A 48 -1.62 17.06 15.05
N SER A 49 -1.58 16.33 13.95
CA SER A 49 -1.19 14.92 13.96
C SER A 49 -0.52 14.52 12.64
N ILE A 50 0.22 13.44 12.66
CA ILE A 50 0.80 12.86 11.45
C ILE A 50 -0.18 11.84 10.86
N LEU A 51 -0.41 11.96 9.56
CA LEU A 51 -1.24 11.07 8.77
C LEU A 51 -0.37 10.26 7.80
N ALA A 52 -0.47 8.94 7.87
CA ALA A 52 -0.01 8.03 6.83
C ALA A 52 -1.03 8.07 5.68
N THR A 53 -0.89 9.06 4.80
CA THR A 53 -1.93 9.36 3.81
C THR A 53 -2.02 8.31 2.71
N PRO A 54 -3.22 7.89 2.30
CA PRO A 54 -3.43 7.14 1.08
C PRO A 54 -3.34 8.10 -0.12
N ALA A 55 -2.13 8.37 -0.57
CA ALA A 55 -1.84 9.35 -1.60
C ALA A 55 -2.29 8.89 -2.99
N GLU A 56 -3.47 9.24 -3.38
CA GLU A 56 -4.07 8.84 -4.66
C GLU A 56 -3.41 9.55 -5.84
N GLY A 57 -3.70 10.83 -6.04
CA GLY A 57 -3.16 11.62 -7.15
C GLY A 57 -1.78 12.22 -6.87
N LEU A 58 -1.46 12.48 -5.59
CA LEU A 58 -0.21 13.16 -5.21
C LEU A 58 1.02 12.28 -5.40
N SER A 59 0.92 10.95 -5.21
CA SER A 59 2.04 10.04 -5.40
C SER A 59 2.68 10.16 -6.78
N GLY A 60 1.87 10.15 -7.84
CA GLY A 60 2.36 10.34 -9.21
C GLY A 60 2.68 11.78 -9.56
N ARG A 61 1.97 12.75 -8.97
CA ARG A 61 2.23 14.17 -9.23
C ARG A 61 3.59 14.60 -8.72
N PHE A 62 3.97 14.18 -7.52
CA PHE A 62 5.29 14.50 -6.95
C PHE A 62 6.41 13.83 -7.73
N THR A 63 6.31 12.55 -8.06
CA THR A 63 7.30 11.86 -8.88
C THR A 63 7.53 12.58 -10.22
N LYS A 64 6.44 13.04 -10.87
CA LYS A 64 6.54 13.78 -12.12
C LYS A 64 7.30 15.10 -11.98
N TYR A 65 7.09 15.84 -10.89
CA TYR A 65 7.81 17.08 -10.63
C TYR A 65 9.28 16.84 -10.32
N ASP A 66 9.56 15.88 -9.44
CA ASP A 66 10.91 15.56 -9.03
C ASP A 66 11.74 14.98 -10.18
N ARG A 67 11.13 14.14 -11.03
CA ARG A 67 11.77 13.65 -12.25
C ARG A 67 12.13 14.78 -13.22
N LYS A 68 11.28 15.81 -13.32
CA LYS A 68 11.57 16.99 -14.13
C LYS A 68 12.73 17.81 -13.57
N GLN A 69 12.85 17.89 -12.25
CA GLN A 69 13.85 18.70 -11.57
C GLN A 69 15.19 17.99 -11.43
N PHE A 70 15.19 16.72 -11.07
CA PHE A 70 16.35 15.93 -10.67
C PHE A 70 16.70 14.80 -11.65
N GLY A 71 15.88 14.57 -12.67
CA GLY A 71 16.03 13.44 -13.59
C GLY A 71 15.51 12.11 -13.03
N ILE A 72 15.84 11.03 -13.72
CA ILE A 72 15.52 9.67 -13.29
C ILE A 72 16.62 9.20 -12.34
N ILE A 73 16.23 8.88 -11.12
CA ILE A 73 17.09 8.32 -10.07
C ILE A 73 16.55 6.94 -9.72
N GLU A 74 17.36 5.90 -9.90
CA GLU A 74 16.99 4.51 -9.65
C GLU A 74 16.51 4.30 -8.21
N GLY A 75 15.35 3.67 -8.07
CA GLY A 75 14.69 3.41 -6.79
C GLY A 75 14.11 4.65 -6.09
N VAL A 76 14.16 5.83 -6.74
CA VAL A 76 13.60 7.08 -6.19
C VAL A 76 12.59 7.70 -7.15
N THR A 77 13.01 8.09 -8.36
CA THR A 77 12.13 8.76 -9.33
C THR A 77 11.89 7.94 -10.60
N ASP A 78 12.33 6.70 -10.65
CA ASP A 78 12.25 5.80 -11.80
C ASP A 78 10.85 5.23 -12.05
N ARG A 79 9.96 5.25 -11.02
CA ARG A 79 8.58 4.80 -11.13
C ARG A 79 7.61 5.97 -11.29
N ASP A 80 6.41 5.71 -11.81
CA ASP A 80 5.39 6.74 -12.04
C ASP A 80 4.61 7.14 -10.78
N TYR A 81 5.05 6.66 -9.62
CA TYR A 81 4.46 6.96 -8.32
C TYR A 81 5.52 6.85 -7.22
N TYR A 82 5.28 7.56 -6.10
CA TYR A 82 5.95 7.33 -4.83
C TYR A 82 5.14 6.37 -3.97
N THR A 83 5.83 5.55 -3.20
CA THR A 83 5.20 4.66 -2.22
C THR A 83 4.37 5.48 -1.22
N ASN A 84 3.17 5.00 -0.92
CA ASN A 84 2.30 5.68 0.04
C ASN A 84 2.90 5.62 1.44
N SER A 85 2.93 6.77 2.11
CA SER A 85 3.34 6.93 3.51
C SER A 85 4.56 6.10 3.93
N ASN A 86 4.38 5.21 4.89
CA ASN A 86 5.38 4.31 5.48
C ASN A 86 5.30 2.88 4.95
N HIS A 87 4.54 2.63 3.89
CA HIS A 87 4.43 1.28 3.37
C HIS A 87 5.74 0.77 2.79
N VAL A 88 5.96 -0.52 2.92
CA VAL A 88 6.92 -1.23 2.08
C VAL A 88 6.45 -1.10 0.62
N PRO A 89 7.35 -0.80 -0.33
CA PRO A 89 6.96 -0.64 -1.73
C PRO A 89 6.20 -1.85 -2.26
N VAL A 90 5.13 -1.60 -3.01
CA VAL A 90 4.21 -2.65 -3.50
C VAL A 90 4.89 -3.67 -4.41
N TYR A 91 6.00 -3.31 -5.04
CA TYR A 91 6.82 -4.17 -5.89
C TYR A 91 7.85 -5.00 -5.12
N TYR A 92 8.05 -4.71 -3.82
CA TYR A 92 9.03 -5.43 -3.02
C TYR A 92 8.49 -6.78 -2.55
N LYS A 93 9.11 -7.86 -3.00
CA LYS A 93 8.69 -9.22 -2.66
C LYS A 93 9.07 -9.54 -1.21
N CYS A 94 8.08 -9.62 -0.36
CA CYS A 94 8.24 -10.00 1.03
C CYS A 94 7.00 -10.75 1.53
N SER A 95 7.14 -11.44 2.66
CA SER A 95 6.00 -12.07 3.33
C SER A 95 5.14 -11.01 4.05
N ALA A 96 3.86 -11.32 4.26
CA ALA A 96 2.98 -10.49 5.07
C ALA A 96 3.53 -10.25 6.48
N MET A 97 4.20 -11.25 7.06
CA MET A 97 4.85 -11.15 8.37
C MET A 97 6.00 -10.13 8.35
N HIS A 98 6.88 -10.18 7.35
CA HIS A 98 7.97 -9.20 7.21
C HIS A 98 7.42 -7.79 7.03
N LYS A 99 6.42 -7.65 6.16
CA LYS A 99 5.73 -6.36 5.94
C LYS A 99 5.14 -5.82 7.25
N ALA A 100 4.46 -6.66 8.03
CA ALA A 100 3.89 -6.28 9.32
C ALA A 100 4.98 -5.83 10.30
N GLN A 101 6.09 -6.55 10.41
CA GLN A 101 7.22 -6.17 11.28
C GLN A 101 7.81 -4.80 10.92
N VAL A 102 7.90 -4.52 9.62
CA VAL A 102 8.46 -3.25 9.12
C VAL A 102 7.47 -2.09 9.32
N GLU A 103 6.18 -2.29 9.06
CA GLU A 103 5.18 -1.20 9.07
C GLU A 103 4.59 -0.92 10.46
N ALA A 104 4.51 -1.92 11.35
CA ALA A 104 3.91 -1.78 12.66
C ALA A 104 4.45 -0.61 13.52
N PRO A 105 5.77 -0.36 13.59
CA PRO A 105 6.30 0.74 14.40
C PRO A 105 5.79 2.13 14.00
N TYR A 106 5.30 2.29 12.77
CA TYR A 106 4.77 3.57 12.29
C TYR A 106 3.31 3.81 12.70
N HIS A 107 2.56 2.78 13.06
CA HIS A 107 1.15 2.91 13.42
C HIS A 107 0.97 3.81 14.65
N ASP A 108 1.75 3.63 15.70
CA ASP A 108 1.71 4.48 16.89
C ASP A 108 2.19 5.92 16.63
N LEU A 109 2.96 6.13 15.57
CA LEU A 109 3.48 7.45 15.20
C LEU A 109 2.50 8.25 14.34
N THR A 110 1.56 7.58 13.67
CA THR A 110 0.64 8.17 12.68
C THR A 110 -0.80 8.23 13.19
N ARG A 111 -1.00 8.95 14.29
CA ARG A 111 -2.31 9.05 14.97
C ARG A 111 -3.40 9.77 14.18
N GLY A 112 -3.03 10.50 13.13
CA GLY A 112 -3.98 11.09 12.19
C GLY A 112 -4.66 10.09 11.27
N GLY A 113 -4.14 8.87 11.20
CA GLY A 113 -4.66 7.74 10.44
C GLY A 113 -3.55 6.95 9.76
N HIS A 114 -3.75 5.65 9.69
CA HIS A 114 -2.89 4.68 9.01
C HIS A 114 -3.72 3.48 8.58
N ILE A 115 -3.18 2.68 7.69
CA ILE A 115 -3.78 1.41 7.28
C ILE A 115 -2.68 0.43 6.89
N PHE A 116 -2.84 -0.84 7.27
CA PHE A 116 -2.00 -1.94 6.84
C PHE A 116 -2.67 -2.68 5.69
N TYR A 117 -1.95 -2.94 4.60
CA TYR A 117 -2.48 -3.65 3.44
C TYR A 117 -1.78 -5.01 3.27
N VAL A 118 -2.57 -6.07 3.17
CA VAL A 118 -2.08 -7.40 2.78
C VAL A 118 -2.72 -7.78 1.44
N GLU A 119 -1.87 -8.05 0.47
CA GLU A 119 -2.30 -8.55 -0.84
C GLU A 119 -2.28 -10.08 -0.83
N ILE A 120 -3.44 -10.68 -1.03
CA ILE A 120 -3.57 -12.14 -1.16
C ILE A 120 -3.96 -12.52 -2.58
N ASP A 121 -3.50 -13.69 -3.00
CA ASP A 121 -3.90 -14.29 -4.26
C ASP A 121 -5.03 -15.30 -4.06
N GLY A 122 -5.91 -15.42 -5.07
CA GLY A 122 -6.98 -16.38 -5.08
C GLY A 122 -8.22 -15.99 -4.26
N ASP A 123 -9.11 -16.96 -4.07
CA ASP A 123 -10.40 -16.79 -3.41
C ASP A 123 -10.32 -17.17 -1.92
N ALA A 124 -10.31 -16.18 -1.05
CA ALA A 124 -10.27 -16.35 0.39
C ALA A 124 -11.52 -17.06 0.96
N THR A 125 -12.61 -17.19 0.20
CA THR A 125 -13.80 -17.92 0.64
C THR A 125 -13.54 -19.41 0.83
N HIS A 126 -12.56 -19.96 0.12
CA HIS A 126 -12.12 -21.35 0.25
C HIS A 126 -11.04 -21.56 1.33
N ASN A 127 -10.48 -20.50 1.88
CA ASN A 127 -9.48 -20.56 2.95
C ASN A 127 -9.65 -19.38 3.92
N PRO A 128 -10.68 -19.39 4.78
CA PRO A 128 -10.96 -18.32 5.73
C PRO A 128 -9.85 -18.13 6.77
N ASP A 129 -9.03 -19.16 7.02
CA ASP A 129 -7.92 -19.10 7.98
C ASP A 129 -6.84 -18.07 7.56
N VAL A 130 -6.76 -17.76 6.26
CA VAL A 130 -5.87 -16.68 5.77
C VAL A 130 -6.29 -15.33 6.36
N ILE A 131 -7.59 -15.06 6.41
CA ILE A 131 -8.13 -13.81 6.97
C ILE A 131 -7.89 -13.76 8.49
N SER A 132 -8.19 -14.86 9.20
CA SER A 132 -7.93 -14.97 10.65
C SER A 132 -6.45 -14.74 10.94
N GLY A 133 -5.56 -15.38 10.16
CA GLY A 133 -4.11 -15.23 10.33
C GLY A 133 -3.61 -13.79 10.11
N VAL A 134 -4.24 -13.02 9.22
CA VAL A 134 -3.93 -11.59 9.07
C VAL A 134 -4.40 -10.80 10.30
N VAL A 135 -5.60 -11.09 10.82
CA VAL A 135 -6.11 -10.44 12.04
C VAL A 135 -5.22 -10.76 13.25
N ASP A 136 -4.85 -12.02 13.45
CA ASP A 136 -3.95 -12.44 14.53
C ASP A 136 -2.56 -11.76 14.40
N MET A 137 -2.08 -11.61 13.19
CA MET A 137 -0.83 -10.88 12.93
C MET A 137 -0.97 -9.40 13.28
N MET A 138 -2.06 -8.76 12.91
CA MET A 138 -2.32 -7.35 13.25
C MET A 138 -2.41 -7.16 14.76
N ASP A 139 -3.11 -8.04 15.48
CA ASP A 139 -3.18 -8.03 16.94
C ASP A 139 -1.79 -8.18 17.56
N LYS A 140 -1.02 -9.18 17.12
CA LYS A 140 0.35 -9.42 17.60
C LYS A 140 1.26 -8.21 17.48
N TYR A 141 1.11 -7.40 16.41
CA TYR A 141 1.93 -6.22 16.13
C TYR A 141 1.26 -4.90 16.51
N ASN A 142 0.16 -4.94 17.25
CA ASN A 142 -0.58 -3.75 17.70
C ASN A 142 -1.00 -2.82 16.55
N MET A 143 -1.47 -3.41 15.45
CA MET A 143 -1.95 -2.67 14.29
C MET A 143 -3.46 -2.49 14.35
N GLY A 144 -3.93 -1.26 14.57
CA GLY A 144 -5.35 -0.97 14.82
C GLY A 144 -6.25 -1.00 13.58
N TYR A 145 -5.69 -0.91 12.37
CA TYR A 145 -6.47 -0.86 11.13
C TYR A 145 -5.74 -1.47 9.94
N GLY A 146 -6.43 -2.33 9.21
CA GLY A 146 -5.86 -3.01 8.05
C GLY A 146 -6.91 -3.41 7.01
N SER A 147 -6.42 -3.81 5.85
CA SER A 147 -7.22 -4.30 4.73
C SER A 147 -6.57 -5.53 4.13
N VAL A 148 -7.36 -6.57 3.95
CA VAL A 148 -6.98 -7.72 3.13
C VAL A 148 -7.50 -7.46 1.72
N ASN A 149 -6.57 -7.32 0.78
CA ASN A 149 -6.88 -7.06 -0.62
C ASN A 149 -6.81 -8.36 -1.41
N HIS A 150 -7.82 -8.62 -2.19
CA HIS A 150 -7.87 -9.73 -3.15
C HIS A 150 -8.66 -9.29 -4.38
N ASN A 151 -8.40 -9.93 -5.51
CA ASN A 151 -9.13 -9.69 -6.74
C ASN A 151 -10.54 -10.27 -6.63
N ARG A 152 -11.52 -9.55 -7.17
CA ARG A 152 -12.88 -10.05 -7.35
C ARG A 152 -13.44 -9.51 -8.66
N ASN A 153 -13.80 -10.42 -9.56
CA ASN A 153 -14.39 -10.07 -10.83
C ASN A 153 -15.85 -10.48 -10.86
N ARG A 154 -16.69 -9.68 -11.48
CA ARG A 154 -18.10 -9.95 -11.64
C ARG A 154 -18.51 -9.76 -13.10
N CYS A 155 -19.14 -10.76 -13.68
CA CYS A 155 -19.82 -10.60 -14.96
C CYS A 155 -21.10 -9.79 -14.77
N MET A 156 -21.19 -8.64 -15.42
CA MET A 156 -22.33 -7.73 -15.31
C MET A 156 -23.59 -8.27 -15.98
N ASP A 157 -23.46 -9.23 -16.93
CA ASP A 157 -24.60 -9.77 -17.67
C ASP A 157 -25.26 -10.96 -16.96
N CYS A 158 -24.49 -11.80 -16.28
CA CYS A 158 -25.05 -13.00 -15.64
C CYS A 158 -24.78 -13.13 -14.14
N GLY A 159 -24.05 -12.19 -13.53
CA GLY A 159 -23.72 -12.17 -12.11
C GLY A 159 -22.69 -13.23 -11.67
N TYR A 160 -22.02 -13.91 -12.60
CA TYR A 160 -20.92 -14.83 -12.26
C TYR A 160 -19.78 -14.07 -11.60
N GLU A 161 -19.25 -14.59 -10.50
CA GLU A 161 -18.13 -14.00 -9.75
C GLU A 161 -16.99 -15.00 -9.59
N ASN A 162 -15.75 -14.50 -9.64
CA ASN A 162 -14.55 -15.24 -9.29
C ASN A 162 -13.42 -14.30 -8.85
N ALA A 163 -12.29 -14.89 -8.41
CA ALA A 163 -11.09 -14.16 -7.95
C ALA A 163 -9.94 -14.20 -8.97
N ASP A 164 -10.16 -14.69 -10.19
CA ASP A 164 -9.14 -14.76 -11.22
C ASP A 164 -8.81 -13.36 -11.78
N SER A 165 -7.61 -12.87 -11.53
CA SER A 165 -7.15 -11.54 -11.96
C SER A 165 -7.13 -11.36 -13.48
N GLU A 166 -7.06 -12.46 -14.24
CA GLU A 166 -6.93 -12.45 -15.70
C GLU A 166 -8.25 -12.73 -16.43
N LEU A 167 -9.37 -12.79 -15.70
CA LEU A 167 -10.67 -13.05 -16.31
C LEU A 167 -11.06 -11.93 -17.27
N GLU A 168 -11.11 -12.26 -18.57
CA GLU A 168 -11.57 -11.35 -19.63
C GLU A 168 -12.91 -11.75 -20.23
N VAL A 169 -13.21 -13.05 -20.20
CA VAL A 169 -14.44 -13.62 -20.74
C VAL A 169 -15.13 -14.46 -19.69
N CYS A 170 -16.40 -14.21 -19.44
CA CYS A 170 -17.20 -14.97 -18.48
C CYS A 170 -17.32 -16.44 -18.91
N PRO A 171 -16.86 -17.41 -18.09
CA PRO A 171 -16.95 -18.83 -18.43
C PRO A 171 -18.39 -19.35 -18.43
N LYS A 172 -19.33 -18.61 -17.78
CA LYS A 172 -20.73 -19.03 -17.69
C LYS A 172 -21.58 -18.57 -18.87
N CYS A 173 -21.38 -17.37 -19.40
CA CYS A 173 -22.25 -16.81 -20.44
C CYS A 173 -21.49 -16.28 -21.67
N GLY A 174 -20.15 -16.33 -21.68
CA GLY A 174 -19.34 -15.85 -22.80
C GLY A 174 -19.23 -14.33 -22.93
N SER A 175 -19.79 -13.57 -21.99
CA SER A 175 -19.73 -12.10 -22.01
C SER A 175 -18.34 -11.59 -21.69
N THR A 176 -17.94 -10.50 -22.34
CA THR A 176 -16.74 -9.72 -22.01
C THR A 176 -17.01 -8.53 -21.07
N ASN A 177 -18.27 -8.36 -20.64
CA ASN A 177 -18.67 -7.29 -19.73
C ASN A 177 -18.33 -7.70 -18.28
N ILE A 178 -17.04 -7.64 -17.96
CA ILE A 178 -16.49 -8.03 -16.66
C ILE A 178 -16.12 -6.78 -15.87
N ASP A 179 -16.74 -6.63 -14.69
CA ASP A 179 -16.33 -5.63 -13.69
C ASP A 179 -15.20 -6.22 -12.81
N LYS A 180 -14.03 -5.57 -12.85
CA LYS A 180 -12.84 -5.96 -12.06
C LYS A 180 -12.82 -5.14 -10.78
N LEU A 181 -13.32 -5.73 -9.70
CA LEU A 181 -13.29 -5.13 -8.38
C LEU A 181 -11.90 -5.33 -7.76
N GLN A 182 -11.16 -4.25 -7.73
CA GLN A 182 -9.85 -4.21 -7.09
C GLN A 182 -9.75 -3.00 -6.17
N ARG A 183 -9.00 -3.14 -5.11
CA ARG A 183 -8.71 -2.02 -4.21
C ARG A 183 -7.24 -1.63 -4.34
N ILE A 184 -7.00 -0.33 -4.47
CA ILE A 184 -5.66 0.22 -4.38
C ILE A 184 -5.68 1.43 -3.46
N THR A 185 -4.89 1.41 -2.42
CA THR A 185 -4.77 2.49 -1.43
C THR A 185 -6.16 2.95 -0.96
N GLY A 186 -6.59 4.18 -1.21
CA GLY A 186 -7.90 4.72 -0.84
C GLY A 186 -9.03 4.47 -1.84
N TYR A 187 -8.74 3.96 -3.05
CA TYR A 187 -9.76 3.76 -4.07
C TYR A 187 -10.63 2.54 -3.79
N LEU A 188 -11.95 2.77 -3.80
CA LEU A 188 -12.99 1.74 -3.75
C LEU A 188 -13.79 1.71 -5.07
N VAL A 189 -13.22 2.19 -6.15
CA VAL A 189 -13.88 2.23 -7.46
C VAL A 189 -13.73 0.89 -8.13
N GLY A 190 -14.85 0.27 -8.52
CA GLY A 190 -14.88 -1.08 -9.06
C GLY A 190 -14.06 -1.25 -10.34
N THR A 191 -14.10 -0.28 -11.26
CA THR A 191 -13.44 -0.37 -12.56
C THR A 191 -12.15 0.42 -12.59
N THR A 192 -11.08 -0.20 -13.11
CA THR A 192 -9.74 0.40 -13.22
C THR A 192 -9.63 1.49 -14.27
N ASP A 193 -10.59 1.59 -15.20
CA ASP A 193 -10.67 2.62 -16.24
C ASP A 193 -10.80 4.05 -15.69
N ARG A 194 -11.24 4.18 -14.45
CA ARG A 194 -11.36 5.48 -13.74
C ARG A 194 -10.14 5.82 -12.90
N TRP A 195 -9.15 4.95 -12.85
CA TRP A 195 -7.96 5.19 -12.06
C TRP A 195 -6.97 6.11 -12.78
N ASN A 196 -6.26 6.93 -12.04
CA ASN A 196 -5.20 7.73 -12.61
C ASN A 196 -3.99 6.85 -12.98
N HIS A 197 -3.14 7.38 -13.89
CA HIS A 197 -1.97 6.65 -14.42
C HIS A 197 -1.04 6.12 -13.33
N ALA A 198 -0.79 6.89 -12.26
CA ALA A 198 0.08 6.47 -11.17
C ALA A 198 -0.48 5.27 -10.41
N LYS A 199 -1.81 5.21 -10.22
CA LYS A 199 -2.46 4.08 -9.55
C LYS A 199 -2.53 2.84 -10.43
N LEU A 200 -2.65 3.00 -11.74
CA LEU A 200 -2.51 1.88 -12.68
C LEU A 200 -1.08 1.32 -12.69
N ALA A 201 -0.07 2.19 -12.67
CA ALA A 201 1.33 1.78 -12.56
C ALA A 201 1.60 1.04 -11.23
N GLU A 202 1.10 1.56 -10.11
CA GLU A 202 1.20 0.92 -8.80
C GLU A 202 0.51 -0.45 -8.78
N LEU A 203 -0.66 -0.59 -9.41
CA LEU A 203 -1.37 -1.87 -9.51
C LEU A 203 -0.58 -2.90 -10.30
N ASN A 204 0.02 -2.50 -11.42
CA ASN A 204 0.80 -3.39 -12.28
C ASN A 204 2.09 -3.88 -11.61
N ASP A 205 2.66 -3.07 -10.71
CA ASP A 205 3.87 -3.40 -9.95
C ASP A 205 3.61 -4.25 -8.71
N ARG A 206 2.35 -4.39 -8.29
CA ARG A 206 1.97 -4.99 -7.03
C ARG A 206 2.31 -6.48 -6.98
N VAL A 207 2.85 -6.91 -5.86
CA VAL A 207 3.13 -8.32 -5.56
C VAL A 207 2.24 -8.82 -4.41
N THR A 208 1.99 -10.13 -4.39
CA THR A 208 1.26 -10.79 -3.29
C THR A 208 2.19 -11.04 -2.10
N HIS A 209 1.64 -11.01 -0.88
CA HIS A 209 2.39 -11.15 0.37
C HIS A 209 2.24 -12.53 1.03
N ILE A 210 1.30 -13.33 0.56
CA ILE A 210 1.10 -14.69 1.06
C ILE A 210 1.67 -15.64 0.03
N ASN A 211 2.81 -16.22 0.36
CA ASN A 211 3.34 -17.32 -0.42
C ASN A 211 2.43 -18.54 -0.23
N SER A 212 1.71 -18.93 -1.27
CA SER A 212 1.34 -20.33 -1.42
C SER A 212 2.67 -21.11 -1.48
N ASN A 213 3.01 -21.82 -0.41
CA ASN A 213 4.07 -22.83 -0.49
C ASN A 213 3.73 -23.75 -1.65
N LYS A 214 4.42 -23.59 -2.78
CA LYS A 214 4.55 -24.61 -3.79
C LYS A 214 5.67 -25.55 -3.38
#